data_e9305dd2324f59cec8abe78f1d41ce35
#
_entry.id   e9305dd2324f59cec8abe78f1d41ce35
#
_cell.length_a   1.000
_cell.length_b   1.000
_cell.length_c   1.000
_cell.angle_alpha   90.00
_cell.angle_beta   90.00
_cell.angle_gamma   90.00
#
_symmetry.space_group_name_H-M   'P 1'
#
loop_
_entity.id
_entity.type
_entity.pdbx_description
1 polymer ?
#
loop_
_entity_poly.entity_id
_entity_poly.type
_entity_poly.pdbx_seq_one_letter_code
_entity_poly.pdbx_strand_id
1 'polypeptide(L)'
;MKMKHLVLSGVLLLSGCAQPVTQTEEPVYENTDFTAVVVSDLHYISSPSGFNSAVPLEYFGSEVTDALIDQTIALSADAFIMTGDNTNNGREKDVKELADKLKRLRDAGIEIIIIPGNHDYGQGSMNAYEKYILPLLDMDERDASSFSYVSHSHGTAVFAMDDSHAGESEGYFSRDTMNWLNKQLDQEQDRILFLSHHNIISGICEPMYSRYLIQNDELYDMLKGAGVRLCMSGHQHNQSVYHLDGMYEILSGMPFSSAHTFGLLHMDDEGVSYQTMEIDLEKYGAEGLCEKADAVISEQNRNFYSVFEELCKEKELDEADTEKVIALIIRFFEAYNSGTLIETAADILNDPSYAKMQKVLWDKNYGPWMEGLLKNPPMDGNSLSFRWDSD
;
A
#
# COMPACT_ATOMS: atom_id res chain seq x y z
N MET A 1 4.10 -47.75 -17.81
CA MET A 1 4.50 -49.18 -17.83
C MET A 1 5.68 -49.32 -16.88
N LYS A 2 5.53 -50.14 -15.88
CA LYS A 2 6.43 -50.39 -14.75
C LYS A 2 7.77 -50.95 -15.22
N MET A 3 8.86 -50.56 -14.53
CA MET A 3 9.86 -51.58 -14.17
C MET A 3 10.64 -51.16 -12.92
N LYS A 4 10.43 -51.93 -11.86
CA LYS A 4 11.27 -52.02 -10.67
C LYS A 4 12.50 -52.84 -11.02
N HIS A 5 13.68 -52.47 -10.57
CA HIS A 5 14.78 -53.42 -10.37
C HIS A 5 15.36 -53.27 -8.97
N LEU A 6 15.09 -54.31 -8.23
CA LEU A 6 15.71 -54.69 -6.98
C LEU A 6 17.00 -55.45 -7.33
N VAL A 7 18.12 -55.11 -6.70
CA VAL A 7 19.27 -56.03 -6.66
C VAL A 7 19.81 -56.06 -5.23
N LEU A 8 19.97 -57.26 -4.78
CA LEU A 8 20.37 -57.71 -3.44
C LEU A 8 21.88 -57.87 -3.33
N SER A 9 22.44 -57.47 -2.19
CA SER A 9 23.49 -58.12 -1.39
C SER A 9 24.86 -58.47 -1.99
N GLY A 10 25.86 -57.93 -1.32
CA GLY A 10 27.22 -58.48 -1.29
C GLY A 10 28.01 -57.81 -0.17
N VAL A 11 28.10 -58.45 1.00
CA VAL A 11 28.92 -58.04 2.14
C VAL A 11 30.37 -58.42 1.85
N LEU A 12 31.27 -57.46 1.90
CA LEU A 12 32.69 -57.70 2.09
C LEU A 12 33.22 -56.71 3.14
N LEU A 13 33.58 -57.28 4.31
CA LEU A 13 34.28 -56.59 5.39
C LEU A 13 35.72 -56.32 4.97
N LEU A 14 36.08 -55.07 4.82
CA LEU A 14 37.45 -54.59 4.90
C LEU A 14 37.49 -53.37 5.84
N SER A 15 38.14 -53.58 6.98
CA SER A 15 38.44 -52.56 7.97
C SER A 15 39.42 -51.55 7.39
N GLY A 16 38.92 -50.37 7.07
CA GLY A 16 39.68 -49.16 6.81
C GLY A 16 39.00 -48.00 7.50
N CYS A 17 39.75 -47.25 8.33
CA CYS A 17 39.27 -46.02 8.95
C CYS A 17 38.81 -45.03 7.86
N ALA A 18 37.54 -45.00 7.57
CA ALA A 18 36.91 -43.95 6.79
C ALA A 18 36.35 -42.93 7.78
N GLN A 19 36.84 -41.69 7.70
CA GLN A 19 36.18 -40.56 8.33
C GLN A 19 34.75 -40.46 7.78
N PRO A 20 33.78 -40.02 8.59
CA PRO A 20 32.43 -39.80 8.09
C PRO A 20 32.48 -38.70 7.03
N VAL A 21 32.14 -39.06 5.81
CA VAL A 21 31.77 -38.08 4.78
C VAL A 21 30.53 -37.41 5.31
N THR A 22 30.66 -36.17 5.76
CA THR A 22 29.51 -35.29 5.93
C THR A 22 28.85 -35.23 4.58
N GLN A 23 27.64 -35.82 4.46
CA GLN A 23 26.74 -35.47 3.39
C GLN A 23 26.50 -33.98 3.55
N THR A 24 27.05 -33.19 2.65
CA THR A 24 26.56 -31.85 2.42
C THR A 24 25.12 -32.04 1.89
N GLU A 25 24.13 -31.74 2.72
CA GLU A 25 22.76 -31.56 2.24
C GLU A 25 22.87 -30.57 1.06
N GLU A 26 22.39 -30.98 -0.12
CA GLU A 26 22.23 -30.03 -1.20
C GLU A 26 21.33 -28.90 -0.66
N PRO A 27 21.66 -27.65 -0.90
CA PRO A 27 20.82 -26.54 -0.47
C PRO A 27 19.44 -26.78 -1.06
N VAL A 28 18.45 -26.90 -0.21
CA VAL A 28 17.04 -26.83 -0.62
C VAL A 28 16.89 -25.39 -1.11
N TYR A 29 16.84 -25.19 -2.42
CA TYR A 29 16.45 -23.90 -2.98
C TYR A 29 14.99 -23.70 -2.59
N GLU A 30 14.75 -22.89 -1.58
CA GLU A 30 13.40 -22.43 -1.26
C GLU A 30 12.91 -21.64 -2.48
N ASN A 31 11.63 -21.80 -2.79
CA ASN A 31 11.00 -20.98 -3.80
C ASN A 31 11.05 -19.52 -3.33
N THR A 32 11.80 -18.67 -4.03
CA THR A 32 11.97 -17.27 -3.67
C THR A 32 11.02 -16.34 -4.44
N ASP A 33 10.17 -16.91 -5.30
CA ASP A 33 9.13 -16.15 -5.99
C ASP A 33 8.03 -15.77 -4.99
N PHE A 34 7.86 -14.49 -4.75
CA PHE A 34 6.83 -13.92 -3.88
C PHE A 34 5.94 -13.00 -4.69
N THR A 35 4.64 -13.29 -4.73
CA THR A 35 3.64 -12.48 -5.41
C THR A 35 2.60 -12.00 -4.40
N ALA A 36 2.38 -10.69 -4.32
CA ALA A 36 1.41 -10.11 -3.40
C ALA A 36 0.44 -9.15 -4.09
N VAL A 37 -0.83 -9.22 -3.69
CA VAL A 37 -1.80 -8.16 -3.95
C VAL A 37 -1.67 -7.13 -2.85
N VAL A 38 -1.54 -5.85 -3.21
CA VAL A 38 -1.30 -4.75 -2.26
C VAL A 38 -2.42 -3.73 -2.38
N VAL A 39 -2.99 -3.37 -1.25
CA VAL A 39 -4.01 -2.32 -1.14
C VAL A 39 -3.72 -1.40 0.04
N SER A 40 -4.17 -0.17 -0.03
CA SER A 40 -4.12 0.80 1.06
C SER A 40 -5.43 1.56 1.14
N ASP A 41 -5.69 2.17 2.29
CA ASP A 41 -6.78 3.13 2.46
C ASP A 41 -8.13 2.56 2.01
N LEU A 42 -8.41 1.31 2.42
CA LEU A 42 -9.66 0.64 2.10
C LEU A 42 -10.86 1.32 2.76
N HIS A 43 -10.66 1.98 3.91
CA HIS A 43 -11.70 2.68 4.68
C HIS A 43 -13.02 1.90 4.79
N TYR A 44 -12.90 0.60 5.03
CA TYR A 44 -14.05 -0.31 5.05
C TYR A 44 -15.15 0.16 6.02
N ILE A 45 -16.38 0.18 5.52
CA ILE A 45 -17.58 0.46 6.31
C ILE A 45 -18.57 -0.67 6.07
N SER A 46 -19.03 -1.29 7.15
CA SER A 46 -20.08 -2.30 7.09
C SER A 46 -21.44 -1.65 6.78
N SER A 47 -22.16 -2.18 5.84
CA SER A 47 -23.53 -1.70 5.49
C SER A 47 -24.60 -2.38 6.36
N PRO A 48 -25.69 -1.72 6.71
CA PRO A 48 -25.91 -0.28 6.91
C PRO A 48 -25.23 0.18 8.18
N SER A 49 -24.42 1.20 8.11
CA SER A 49 -23.60 1.62 9.25
C SER A 49 -24.35 2.41 10.30
N GLY A 50 -25.46 3.02 9.96
CA GLY A 50 -26.14 4.03 10.78
C GLY A 50 -25.29 5.28 11.06
N PHE A 51 -24.12 5.34 10.46
CA PHE A 51 -23.20 6.46 10.52
C PHE A 51 -23.59 7.43 9.40
N ASN A 52 -23.92 8.66 9.76
CA ASN A 52 -24.27 9.70 8.80
C ASN A 52 -22.97 10.24 8.18
N SER A 53 -22.24 9.40 7.46
CA SER A 53 -21.05 9.83 6.76
C SER A 53 -21.43 10.29 5.35
N ALA A 54 -20.87 11.41 4.97
CA ALA A 54 -20.91 11.88 3.58
C ALA A 54 -19.99 11.02 2.67
N VAL A 55 -19.53 9.86 3.18
CA VAL A 55 -18.55 9.00 2.49
C VAL A 55 -19.30 7.99 1.63
N PRO A 56 -19.09 8.01 0.30
CA PRO A 56 -19.73 7.09 -0.65
C PRO A 56 -19.46 5.61 -0.38
N LEU A 57 -18.40 5.30 0.35
CA LEU A 57 -17.99 3.95 0.73
C LEU A 57 -19.06 3.12 1.43
N GLU A 58 -20.03 3.77 2.13
CA GLU A 58 -21.18 3.08 2.73
C GLU A 58 -22.08 2.39 1.69
N TYR A 59 -22.02 2.82 0.43
CA TYR A 59 -22.94 2.37 -0.60
C TYR A 59 -22.41 1.18 -1.41
N PHE A 60 -21.09 1.01 -1.53
CA PHE A 60 -20.50 -0.04 -2.36
C PHE A 60 -19.20 -0.63 -1.82
N GLY A 61 -18.61 -0.08 -0.76
CA GLY A 61 -17.30 -0.52 -0.25
C GLY A 61 -17.26 -2.00 0.11
N SER A 62 -18.35 -2.54 0.67
CA SER A 62 -18.43 -3.96 1.01
C SER A 62 -18.42 -4.85 -0.24
N GLU A 63 -19.16 -4.50 -1.29
CA GLU A 63 -19.24 -5.27 -2.53
C GLU A 63 -17.93 -5.19 -3.33
N VAL A 64 -17.27 -4.02 -3.38
CA VAL A 64 -15.96 -3.87 -4.04
C VAL A 64 -14.88 -4.65 -3.29
N THR A 65 -14.92 -4.66 -1.95
CA THR A 65 -14.02 -5.49 -1.15
C THR A 65 -14.19 -6.99 -1.45
N ASP A 66 -15.43 -7.46 -1.63
CA ASP A 66 -15.69 -8.85 -2.02
C ASP A 66 -15.13 -9.16 -3.42
N ALA A 67 -15.33 -8.27 -4.40
CA ALA A 67 -14.78 -8.42 -5.74
C ALA A 67 -13.23 -8.45 -5.74
N LEU A 68 -12.60 -7.58 -4.96
CA LEU A 68 -11.14 -7.55 -4.79
C LEU A 68 -10.63 -8.87 -4.19
N ILE A 69 -11.28 -9.40 -3.16
CA ILE A 69 -10.92 -10.68 -2.54
C ILE A 69 -11.08 -11.83 -3.54
N ASP A 70 -12.19 -11.88 -4.30
CA ASP A 70 -12.41 -12.91 -5.31
C ASP A 70 -11.37 -12.85 -6.43
N GLN A 71 -10.99 -11.64 -6.87
CA GLN A 71 -9.94 -11.46 -7.86
C GLN A 71 -8.58 -11.88 -7.30
N THR A 72 -8.26 -11.53 -6.05
CA THR A 72 -7.01 -11.96 -5.37
C THR A 72 -6.90 -13.48 -5.32
N ILE A 73 -7.97 -14.16 -4.95
CA ILE A 73 -8.02 -15.64 -4.95
C ILE A 73 -7.79 -16.20 -6.37
N ALA A 74 -8.39 -15.59 -7.38
CA ALA A 74 -8.24 -16.01 -8.77
C ALA A 74 -6.81 -15.78 -9.32
N LEU A 75 -6.10 -14.77 -8.82
CA LEU A 75 -4.69 -14.52 -9.13
C LEU A 75 -3.75 -15.52 -8.48
N SER A 76 -4.20 -16.26 -7.47
CA SER A 76 -3.37 -17.19 -6.69
C SER A 76 -2.11 -16.52 -6.12
N ALA A 77 -2.26 -15.30 -5.61
CA ALA A 77 -1.18 -14.58 -4.94
C ALA A 77 -0.74 -15.33 -3.67
N ASP A 78 0.53 -15.19 -3.29
CA ASP A 78 1.07 -15.76 -2.06
C ASP A 78 0.58 -14.96 -0.85
N ALA A 79 0.47 -13.63 -0.98
CA ALA A 79 0.03 -12.74 0.09
C ALA A 79 -0.96 -11.67 -0.37
N PHE A 80 -1.74 -11.18 0.60
CA PHE A 80 -2.59 -9.99 0.50
C PHE A 80 -2.12 -8.98 1.55
N ILE A 81 -1.57 -7.86 1.07
CA ILE A 81 -0.95 -6.82 1.89
C ILE A 81 -1.90 -5.62 2.01
N MET A 82 -2.10 -5.14 3.24
CA MET A 82 -2.87 -3.93 3.53
C MET A 82 -2.02 -2.94 4.32
N THR A 83 -1.75 -1.76 3.74
CA THR A 83 -0.84 -0.76 4.30
C THR A 83 -1.54 0.33 5.12
N GLY A 84 -2.60 -0.02 5.82
CA GLY A 84 -3.28 0.86 6.79
C GLY A 84 -4.57 1.49 6.27
N ASP A 85 -5.27 2.18 7.18
CA ASP A 85 -6.61 2.74 6.99
C ASP A 85 -7.58 1.71 6.41
N ASN A 86 -7.52 0.51 6.99
CA ASN A 86 -8.29 -0.65 6.54
C ASN A 86 -9.78 -0.47 6.83
N THR A 87 -10.12 0.26 7.90
CA THR A 87 -11.48 0.66 8.25
C THR A 87 -11.59 2.17 8.36
N ASN A 88 -12.78 2.72 8.08
CA ASN A 88 -12.96 4.17 8.09
C ASN A 88 -12.87 4.81 9.49
N ASN A 89 -13.06 4.06 10.57
CA ASN A 89 -13.08 4.63 11.92
C ASN A 89 -12.86 3.60 13.05
N GLY A 90 -12.23 2.46 12.79
CA GLY A 90 -11.89 1.45 13.81
C GLY A 90 -13.09 0.86 14.57
N ARG A 91 -14.34 0.98 14.07
CA ARG A 91 -15.50 0.42 14.78
C ARG A 91 -15.45 -1.09 14.83
N GLU A 92 -15.72 -1.68 15.98
CA GLU A 92 -15.67 -3.14 16.19
C GLU A 92 -16.47 -3.91 15.11
N LYS A 93 -17.62 -3.36 14.69
CA LYS A 93 -18.46 -3.98 13.66
C LYS A 93 -17.74 -4.04 12.31
N ASP A 94 -17.09 -2.93 11.91
CA ASP A 94 -16.39 -2.83 10.64
C ASP A 94 -15.15 -3.73 10.62
N VAL A 95 -14.35 -3.70 11.68
CA VAL A 95 -13.16 -4.56 11.84
C VAL A 95 -13.56 -6.04 11.81
N LYS A 96 -14.65 -6.41 12.52
CA LYS A 96 -15.14 -7.80 12.53
C LYS A 96 -15.59 -8.26 11.14
N GLU A 97 -16.37 -7.45 10.44
CA GLU A 97 -16.89 -7.82 9.12
C GLU A 97 -15.77 -7.89 8.08
N LEU A 98 -14.81 -6.95 8.12
CA LEU A 98 -13.60 -7.03 7.29
C LEU A 98 -12.82 -8.31 7.59
N ALA A 99 -12.58 -8.63 8.87
CA ALA A 99 -11.89 -9.85 9.26
C ALA A 99 -12.62 -11.12 8.77
N ASP A 100 -13.96 -11.14 8.82
CA ASP A 100 -14.74 -12.27 8.30
C ASP A 100 -14.59 -12.41 6.77
N LYS A 101 -14.44 -11.31 6.03
CA LYS A 101 -14.14 -11.34 4.58
C LYS A 101 -12.70 -11.82 4.32
N LEU A 102 -11.72 -11.34 5.06
CA LEU A 102 -10.31 -11.71 4.92
C LEU A 102 -10.06 -13.21 5.20
N LYS A 103 -10.87 -13.87 6.02
CA LYS A 103 -10.79 -15.33 6.22
C LYS A 103 -10.88 -16.12 4.92
N ARG A 104 -11.58 -15.61 3.91
CA ARG A 104 -11.68 -16.25 2.59
C ARG A 104 -10.32 -16.37 1.90
N LEU A 105 -9.44 -15.38 2.09
CA LEU A 105 -8.06 -15.41 1.60
C LEU A 105 -7.26 -16.51 2.32
N ARG A 106 -7.33 -16.58 3.66
CA ARG A 106 -6.68 -17.65 4.42
C ARG A 106 -7.19 -19.04 4.04
N ASP A 107 -8.50 -19.19 3.84
CA ASP A 107 -9.11 -20.45 3.42
C ASP A 107 -8.64 -20.86 2.00
N ALA A 108 -8.22 -19.89 1.18
CA ALA A 108 -7.61 -20.12 -0.13
C ALA A 108 -6.07 -20.31 -0.04
N GLY A 109 -5.46 -20.25 1.13
CA GLY A 109 -4.01 -20.41 1.33
C GLY A 109 -3.19 -19.16 1.08
N ILE A 110 -3.83 -17.98 1.07
CA ILE A 110 -3.19 -16.68 0.86
C ILE A 110 -2.85 -16.07 2.22
N GLU A 111 -1.59 -15.70 2.42
CA GLU A 111 -1.13 -15.02 3.63
C GLU A 111 -1.76 -13.62 3.74
N ILE A 112 -2.12 -13.20 4.96
CA ILE A 112 -2.64 -11.86 5.22
C ILE A 112 -1.58 -11.08 5.98
N ILE A 113 -1.14 -9.97 5.39
CA ILE A 113 -0.20 -9.03 5.99
C ILE A 113 -0.91 -7.68 6.08
N ILE A 114 -1.15 -7.20 7.30
CA ILE A 114 -1.96 -6.00 7.54
C ILE A 114 -1.36 -5.18 8.67
N ILE A 115 -1.22 -3.89 8.43
CA ILE A 115 -0.90 -2.90 9.46
C ILE A 115 -2.09 -1.95 9.65
N PRO A 116 -2.27 -1.37 10.85
CA PRO A 116 -3.27 -0.33 11.03
C PRO A 116 -2.81 1.01 10.45
N GLY A 117 -3.78 1.87 10.09
CA GLY A 117 -3.59 3.28 9.82
C GLY A 117 -4.26 4.16 10.87
N ASN A 118 -4.16 5.48 10.75
CA ASN A 118 -4.71 6.39 11.76
C ASN A 118 -6.24 6.32 11.88
N HIS A 119 -6.97 5.98 10.81
CA HIS A 119 -8.41 5.77 10.86
C HIS A 119 -8.81 4.51 11.64
N ASP A 120 -7.98 3.48 11.63
CA ASP A 120 -8.22 2.25 12.41
C ASP A 120 -8.18 2.53 13.92
N TYR A 121 -7.46 3.56 14.35
CA TYR A 121 -7.45 4.06 15.73
C TYR A 121 -8.61 5.02 16.05
N GLY A 122 -9.51 5.29 15.12
CA GLY A 122 -10.56 6.33 15.24
C GLY A 122 -11.50 6.17 16.42
N GLN A 123 -11.74 4.95 16.92
CA GLN A 123 -12.48 4.69 18.18
C GLN A 123 -11.58 4.64 19.40
N GLY A 124 -10.30 4.99 19.27
CA GLY A 124 -9.35 5.09 20.38
C GLY A 124 -8.86 3.77 20.96
N SER A 125 -9.13 2.65 20.30
CA SER A 125 -8.73 1.33 20.81
C SER A 125 -8.50 0.32 19.72
N MET A 126 -7.40 -0.41 19.82
CA MET A 126 -7.05 -1.54 18.94
C MET A 126 -7.65 -2.88 19.40
N ASN A 127 -8.51 -2.89 20.42
CA ASN A 127 -9.10 -4.13 20.94
C ASN A 127 -9.82 -4.96 19.86
N ALA A 128 -10.46 -4.30 18.90
CA ALA A 128 -11.12 -4.99 17.79
C ALA A 128 -10.10 -5.63 16.82
N TYR A 129 -8.99 -4.96 16.55
CA TYR A 129 -7.87 -5.51 15.78
C TYR A 129 -7.26 -6.72 16.48
N GLU A 130 -6.93 -6.62 17.76
CA GLU A 130 -6.38 -7.75 18.54
C GLU A 130 -7.34 -8.94 18.57
N LYS A 131 -8.63 -8.67 18.60
CA LYS A 131 -9.65 -9.72 18.69
C LYS A 131 -9.95 -10.42 17.37
N TYR A 132 -9.98 -9.68 16.26
CA TYR A 132 -10.48 -10.19 14.99
C TYR A 132 -9.42 -10.27 13.88
N ILE A 133 -8.47 -9.33 13.83
CA ILE A 133 -7.41 -9.29 12.81
C ILE A 133 -6.20 -10.11 13.23
N LEU A 134 -5.68 -9.88 14.45
CA LEU A 134 -4.48 -10.56 14.94
C LEU A 134 -4.51 -12.09 14.78
N PRO A 135 -5.64 -12.79 15.00
CA PRO A 135 -5.72 -14.24 14.79
C PRO A 135 -5.62 -14.69 13.32
N LEU A 136 -5.64 -13.76 12.36
CA LEU A 136 -5.51 -14.05 10.93
C LEU A 136 -4.07 -13.95 10.44
N LEU A 137 -3.17 -13.35 11.23
CA LEU A 137 -1.80 -13.05 10.81
C LEU A 137 -0.86 -14.18 11.19
N ASP A 138 0.07 -14.48 10.30
CA ASP A 138 1.22 -15.31 10.58
C ASP A 138 2.38 -14.36 10.89
N MET A 139 2.94 -14.46 12.12
CA MET A 139 3.96 -13.53 12.62
C MET A 139 5.09 -14.35 13.25
N ASP A 140 6.31 -14.11 12.79
CA ASP A 140 7.50 -14.75 13.38
C ASP A 140 8.00 -14.01 14.61
N GLU A 141 8.04 -12.67 14.52
CA GLU A 141 8.45 -11.78 15.60
C GLU A 141 7.45 -10.63 15.75
N ARG A 142 7.09 -10.28 16.96
CA ARG A 142 6.16 -9.18 17.26
C ARG A 142 6.76 -8.18 18.24
N ASP A 143 6.57 -6.87 17.95
CA ASP A 143 6.84 -5.82 18.92
C ASP A 143 5.81 -5.85 20.07
N ALA A 144 6.31 -5.79 21.31
CA ALA A 144 5.46 -5.78 22.50
C ALA A 144 4.76 -4.43 22.76
N SER A 145 5.23 -3.35 22.11
CA SER A 145 4.77 -1.98 22.35
C SER A 145 3.87 -1.41 21.25
N SER A 146 3.73 -2.12 20.12
CA SER A 146 2.88 -1.70 18.99
C SER A 146 2.24 -2.90 18.31
N PHE A 147 1.53 -2.66 17.19
CA PHE A 147 1.01 -3.73 16.33
C PHE A 147 2.04 -4.19 15.29
N SER A 148 3.29 -3.71 15.38
CA SER A 148 4.36 -4.07 14.45
C SER A 148 4.82 -5.52 14.60
N TYR A 149 5.17 -6.14 13.47
CA TYR A 149 5.67 -7.52 13.43
C TYR A 149 6.53 -7.77 12.18
N VAL A 150 7.24 -8.88 12.18
CA VAL A 150 7.94 -9.43 11.00
C VAL A 150 7.31 -10.77 10.64
N SER A 151 7.09 -10.99 9.35
CA SER A 151 6.67 -12.26 8.74
C SER A 151 7.66 -12.62 7.65
N HIS A 152 8.01 -13.92 7.51
CA HIS A 152 8.91 -14.41 6.47
C HIS A 152 8.13 -15.26 5.48
N SER A 153 8.23 -14.93 4.21
CA SER A 153 7.58 -15.66 3.14
C SER A 153 8.45 -15.63 1.88
N HIS A 154 8.72 -16.78 1.29
CA HIS A 154 9.47 -16.92 0.02
C HIS A 154 10.80 -16.14 -0.01
N GLY A 155 11.60 -16.22 1.04
CA GLY A 155 12.90 -15.51 1.15
C GLY A 155 12.75 -13.98 1.23
N THR A 156 11.59 -13.51 1.68
CA THR A 156 11.29 -12.10 1.92
C THR A 156 10.86 -11.92 3.37
N ALA A 157 11.57 -11.05 4.09
CA ALA A 157 11.16 -10.56 5.40
C ALA A 157 10.27 -9.34 5.24
N VAL A 158 9.00 -9.46 5.59
CA VAL A 158 8.05 -8.34 5.55
C VAL A 158 8.00 -7.70 6.93
N PHE A 159 8.53 -6.49 7.03
CA PHE A 159 8.47 -5.64 8.21
C PHE A 159 7.17 -4.85 8.18
N ALA A 160 6.15 -5.38 8.82
CA ALA A 160 4.82 -4.78 8.92
C ALA A 160 4.75 -3.84 10.13
N MET A 161 4.90 -2.53 9.90
CA MET A 161 5.18 -1.55 10.95
C MET A 161 3.97 -0.66 11.23
N ASP A 162 3.54 -0.64 12.49
CA ASP A 162 2.47 0.21 13.01
C ASP A 162 3.05 1.54 13.51
N ASP A 163 2.85 2.58 12.72
CA ASP A 163 3.28 3.95 12.98
C ASP A 163 2.13 4.88 13.41
N SER A 164 0.93 4.33 13.58
CA SER A 164 -0.29 5.10 13.79
C SER A 164 -0.69 5.19 15.26
N HIS A 165 -1.37 6.28 15.65
CA HIS A 165 -1.73 6.54 17.03
C HIS A 165 -3.14 7.11 17.18
N ALA A 166 -3.77 6.83 18.32
CA ALA A 166 -5.13 7.26 18.61
C ALA A 166 -5.25 8.78 18.69
N GLY A 167 -6.07 9.35 17.81
CA GLY A 167 -6.36 10.80 17.77
C GLY A 167 -5.29 11.65 17.12
N GLU A 168 -4.30 11.04 16.49
CA GLU A 168 -3.24 11.71 15.74
C GLU A 168 -3.38 11.41 14.26
N SER A 169 -2.96 12.35 13.42
CA SER A 169 -2.91 12.20 11.96
C SER A 169 -1.49 12.05 11.44
N GLU A 170 -0.50 12.26 12.31
CA GLU A 170 0.92 12.07 12.06
C GLU A 170 1.36 10.67 12.50
N GLY A 171 2.27 10.05 11.73
CA GLY A 171 2.86 8.76 12.06
C GLY A 171 4.17 8.91 12.81
N TYR A 172 4.42 8.02 13.78
CA TYR A 172 5.73 7.87 14.41
C TYR A 172 5.89 6.49 15.08
N PHE A 173 7.11 6.04 15.22
CA PHE A 173 7.43 4.89 16.04
C PHE A 173 7.88 5.33 17.44
N SER A 174 7.38 4.65 18.46
CA SER A 174 7.89 4.84 19.83
C SER A 174 9.38 4.48 19.88
N ARG A 175 10.08 4.98 20.91
CA ARG A 175 11.48 4.60 21.11
C ARG A 175 11.67 3.10 21.29
N ASP A 176 10.72 2.43 21.94
CA ASP A 176 10.80 0.99 22.16
C ASP A 176 10.60 0.23 20.85
N THR A 177 9.65 0.67 20.01
CA THR A 177 9.45 0.15 18.65
C THR A 177 10.68 0.37 17.77
N MET A 178 11.30 1.57 17.79
CA MET A 178 12.53 1.84 17.05
C MET A 178 13.70 0.95 17.50
N ASN A 179 13.84 0.72 18.81
CA ASN A 179 14.87 -0.20 19.33
C ASN A 179 14.61 -1.65 18.90
N TRP A 180 13.35 -2.08 18.91
CA TRP A 180 12.95 -3.40 18.42
C TRP A 180 13.23 -3.53 16.92
N LEU A 181 12.80 -2.54 16.10
CA LEU A 181 13.04 -2.50 14.67
C LEU A 181 14.54 -2.62 14.35
N ASN A 182 15.37 -1.80 14.97
CA ASN A 182 16.82 -1.83 14.76
C ASN A 182 17.39 -3.23 15.05
N LYS A 183 16.94 -3.87 16.14
CA LYS A 183 17.38 -5.23 16.49
C LYS A 183 16.95 -6.26 15.44
N GLN A 184 15.72 -6.16 14.89
CA GLN A 184 15.26 -7.09 13.86
C GLN A 184 16.03 -6.90 12.56
N LEU A 185 16.22 -5.64 12.12
CA LEU A 185 17.02 -5.31 10.93
C LEU A 185 18.47 -5.81 11.01
N ASP A 186 19.11 -5.69 12.19
CA ASP A 186 20.50 -6.16 12.41
C ASP A 186 20.66 -7.68 12.28
N GLN A 187 19.58 -8.44 12.43
CA GLN A 187 19.56 -9.91 12.41
C GLN A 187 19.06 -10.48 11.08
N GLU A 188 18.46 -9.61 10.24
CA GLU A 188 17.83 -10.03 9.00
C GLU A 188 18.86 -10.40 7.93
N GLN A 189 18.58 -11.46 7.17
CA GLN A 189 19.41 -11.94 6.07
C GLN A 189 18.60 -12.04 4.75
N ASP A 190 17.28 -12.08 4.85
CA ASP A 190 16.39 -12.14 3.70
C ASP A 190 16.21 -10.75 3.06
N ARG A 191 15.58 -10.72 1.90
CA ARG A 191 15.17 -9.47 1.26
C ARG A 191 14.13 -8.80 2.12
N ILE A 192 14.23 -7.49 2.30
CA ILE A 192 13.32 -6.73 3.15
C ILE A 192 12.29 -5.98 2.31
N LEU A 193 11.01 -6.24 2.60
CA LEU A 193 9.88 -5.40 2.24
C LEU A 193 9.41 -4.64 3.49
N PHE A 194 9.53 -3.32 3.49
CA PHE A 194 9.13 -2.49 4.61
C PHE A 194 7.76 -1.85 4.37
N LEU A 195 6.82 -2.06 5.29
CA LEU A 195 5.47 -1.53 5.23
C LEU A 195 5.25 -0.52 6.36
N SER A 196 4.69 0.64 6.02
CA SER A 196 4.19 1.64 6.97
C SER A 196 2.92 2.26 6.43
N HIS A 197 2.11 2.88 7.27
CA HIS A 197 0.95 3.63 6.77
C HIS A 197 1.36 5.02 6.28
N HIS A 198 2.09 5.78 7.12
CA HIS A 198 2.62 7.07 6.73
C HIS A 198 3.91 6.92 5.92
N ASN A 199 4.21 7.96 5.16
CA ASN A 199 5.26 7.93 4.16
C ASN A 199 6.65 8.22 4.74
N ILE A 200 7.68 7.74 4.05
CA ILE A 200 9.10 7.90 4.44
C ILE A 200 9.79 8.81 3.42
N ILE A 201 9.87 8.36 2.16
CA ILE A 201 10.64 9.04 1.10
C ILE A 201 9.84 10.18 0.47
N SER A 202 8.56 9.99 0.23
CA SER A 202 7.72 11.00 -0.42
C SER A 202 7.80 12.33 0.29
N GLY A 203 7.85 12.33 1.60
CA GLY A 203 7.95 13.52 2.37
C GLY A 203 9.31 14.18 2.43
N ILE A 204 10.39 13.44 2.14
CA ILE A 204 11.71 14.03 1.88
C ILE A 204 11.67 14.76 0.54
N CYS A 205 10.98 14.17 -0.46
CA CYS A 205 10.83 14.73 -1.80
C CYS A 205 9.79 15.86 -1.85
N GLU A 206 8.77 15.81 -0.99
CA GLU A 206 7.65 16.75 -0.96
C GLU A 206 7.39 17.34 0.43
N PRO A 207 8.18 18.27 0.93
CA PRO A 207 8.20 18.69 2.34
C PRO A 207 6.94 19.45 2.83
N MET A 208 5.80 19.38 2.11
CA MET A 208 4.69 20.29 2.38
C MET A 208 3.69 19.86 3.46
N TYR A 209 3.56 18.58 3.72
CA TYR A 209 2.60 18.10 4.71
C TYR A 209 3.26 17.12 5.68
N SER A 210 3.84 17.66 6.75
CA SER A 210 4.46 16.85 7.82
C SER A 210 3.56 15.76 8.38
N ARG A 211 2.22 15.94 8.29
CA ARG A 211 1.24 14.95 8.74
C ARG A 211 1.23 13.65 7.94
N TYR A 212 1.80 13.66 6.74
CA TYR A 212 1.89 12.44 5.90
C TYR A 212 3.13 11.63 6.18
N LEU A 213 4.06 12.17 6.97
CA LEU A 213 5.36 11.58 7.22
C LEU A 213 5.44 10.87 8.55
N ILE A 214 6.29 9.86 8.59
CA ILE A 214 6.77 9.32 9.85
C ILE A 214 7.75 10.34 10.47
N GLN A 215 7.48 10.72 11.73
CA GLN A 215 8.20 11.76 12.45
C GLN A 215 9.49 11.26 13.15
N ASN A 216 10.11 10.20 12.63
CA ASN A 216 11.38 9.66 13.14
C ASN A 216 12.52 10.01 12.18
N ASP A 217 13.25 11.05 12.48
CA ASP A 217 14.33 11.57 11.62
C ASP A 217 15.39 10.52 11.26
N GLU A 218 15.66 9.56 12.16
CA GLU A 218 16.65 8.50 11.97
C GLU A 218 16.17 7.31 11.14
N LEU A 219 14.87 7.19 10.87
CA LEU A 219 14.28 5.98 10.24
C LEU A 219 14.85 5.74 8.85
N TYR A 220 14.90 6.77 8.01
CA TYR A 220 15.42 6.65 6.64
C TYR A 220 16.86 6.12 6.63
N ASP A 221 17.74 6.69 7.45
CA ASP A 221 19.14 6.28 7.53
C ASP A 221 19.28 4.84 8.09
N MET A 222 18.42 4.45 9.03
CA MET A 222 18.38 3.09 9.58
C MET A 222 17.99 2.07 8.50
N LEU A 223 16.90 2.31 7.75
CA LEU A 223 16.45 1.43 6.67
C LEU A 223 17.49 1.32 5.56
N LYS A 224 18.07 2.45 5.16
CA LYS A 224 19.15 2.50 4.17
C LYS A 224 20.38 1.71 4.64
N GLY A 225 20.75 1.87 5.90
CA GLY A 225 21.87 1.15 6.52
C GLY A 225 21.67 -0.37 6.58
N ALA A 226 20.43 -0.82 6.72
CA ALA A 226 20.02 -2.22 6.69
C ALA A 226 19.85 -2.79 5.27
N GLY A 227 20.05 -1.97 4.22
CA GLY A 227 19.89 -2.41 2.84
C GLY A 227 18.46 -2.52 2.34
N VAL A 228 17.50 -1.90 3.02
CA VAL A 228 16.11 -1.86 2.54
C VAL A 228 16.03 -1.09 1.23
N ARG A 229 15.46 -1.71 0.21
CA ARG A 229 15.33 -1.11 -1.12
C ARG A 229 13.88 -0.86 -1.54
N LEU A 230 12.90 -1.47 -0.85
CA LEU A 230 11.49 -1.31 -1.14
C LEU A 230 10.70 -1.01 0.13
N CYS A 231 10.02 0.12 0.12
CA CYS A 231 8.99 0.50 1.08
C CYS A 231 7.63 0.59 0.40
N MET A 232 6.56 0.27 1.11
CA MET A 232 5.20 0.50 0.64
C MET A 232 4.38 1.19 1.73
N SER A 233 3.60 2.18 1.33
CA SER A 233 2.80 3.00 2.24
C SER A 233 1.47 3.42 1.61
N GLY A 234 0.66 4.18 2.35
CA GLY A 234 -0.64 4.69 1.95
C GLY A 234 -0.87 6.14 2.38
N HIS A 235 -1.99 6.39 3.08
CA HIS A 235 -2.35 7.65 3.76
C HIS A 235 -2.65 8.83 2.85
N GLN A 236 -1.97 8.99 1.73
CA GLN A 236 -2.19 10.10 0.79
C GLN A 236 -3.32 9.85 -0.21
N HIS A 237 -3.84 8.62 -0.28
CA HIS A 237 -4.88 8.20 -1.23
C HIS A 237 -4.50 8.39 -2.70
N ASN A 238 -3.21 8.51 -3.01
CA ASN A 238 -2.72 8.65 -4.38
C ASN A 238 -1.82 7.49 -4.76
N GLN A 239 -1.72 7.23 -6.05
CA GLN A 239 -0.80 6.23 -6.59
C GLN A 239 0.49 6.93 -7.00
N SER A 240 1.63 6.57 -6.40
CA SER A 240 2.92 7.22 -6.69
C SER A 240 4.09 6.29 -6.41
N VAL A 241 5.19 6.52 -7.11
CA VAL A 241 6.48 5.90 -6.80
C VAL A 241 7.53 6.98 -6.59
N TYR A 242 8.23 6.92 -5.47
CA TYR A 242 9.35 7.80 -5.14
C TYR A 242 10.64 6.99 -5.08
N HIS A 243 11.75 7.64 -5.42
CA HIS A 243 13.06 7.04 -5.36
C HIS A 243 14.07 8.00 -4.74
N LEU A 244 14.82 7.51 -3.77
CA LEU A 244 15.91 8.26 -3.14
C LEU A 244 17.06 7.31 -2.78
N ASP A 245 18.26 7.58 -3.28
CA ASP A 245 19.50 6.88 -2.93
C ASP A 245 19.40 5.34 -3.01
N GLY A 246 18.73 4.79 -4.01
CA GLY A 246 18.59 3.35 -4.22
C GLY A 246 17.44 2.70 -3.47
N MET A 247 16.68 3.45 -2.67
CA MET A 247 15.45 2.99 -2.02
C MET A 247 14.22 3.52 -2.79
N TYR A 248 13.24 2.66 -3.00
CA TYR A 248 11.95 2.99 -3.61
C TYR A 248 10.85 2.96 -2.55
N GLU A 249 9.91 3.88 -2.67
CA GLU A 249 8.65 3.86 -1.92
C GLU A 249 7.48 3.89 -2.88
N ILE A 250 6.59 2.90 -2.77
CA ILE A 250 5.34 2.83 -3.52
C ILE A 250 4.22 3.27 -2.58
N LEU A 251 3.52 4.33 -2.95
CA LEU A 251 2.27 4.74 -2.33
C LEU A 251 1.14 4.07 -3.10
N SER A 252 0.37 3.24 -2.41
CA SER A 252 -0.79 2.59 -3.01
C SER A 252 -2.02 3.48 -2.90
N GLY A 253 -2.68 3.70 -4.03
CA GLY A 253 -3.92 4.47 -4.09
C GLY A 253 -5.10 3.75 -3.43
N MET A 254 -6.14 4.51 -3.14
CA MET A 254 -7.37 4.00 -2.55
C MET A 254 -8.19 3.20 -3.60
N PRO A 255 -8.59 1.94 -3.33
CA PRO A 255 -9.36 1.11 -4.28
C PRO A 255 -10.73 1.67 -4.66
N PHE A 256 -11.23 2.62 -3.88
CA PHE A 256 -12.51 3.32 -4.11
C PHE A 256 -12.34 4.66 -4.82
N SER A 257 -11.21 4.88 -5.48
CA SER A 257 -11.05 5.96 -6.46
C SER A 257 -11.74 5.61 -7.78
N SER A 258 -11.82 6.57 -8.69
CA SER A 258 -12.43 6.36 -10.02
C SER A 258 -11.77 5.24 -10.84
N ALA A 259 -10.56 4.85 -10.50
CA ALA A 259 -9.83 3.80 -11.22
C ALA A 259 -9.98 2.40 -10.61
N HIS A 260 -10.55 2.28 -9.40
CA HIS A 260 -10.70 0.99 -8.69
C HIS A 260 -9.48 0.09 -8.78
N THR A 261 -8.29 0.60 -8.43
CA THR A 261 -7.03 -0.13 -8.61
C THR A 261 -6.49 -0.75 -7.34
N PHE A 262 -5.67 -1.77 -7.49
CA PHE A 262 -4.81 -2.38 -6.49
C PHE A 262 -3.42 -2.63 -7.09
N GLY A 263 -2.42 -2.85 -6.25
CA GLY A 263 -1.06 -3.20 -6.68
C GLY A 263 -0.88 -4.70 -6.80
N LEU A 264 -0.16 -5.13 -7.84
CA LEU A 264 0.40 -6.48 -7.94
C LEU A 264 1.91 -6.37 -7.84
N LEU A 265 2.48 -6.87 -6.75
CA LEU A 265 3.90 -6.92 -6.45
C LEU A 265 4.42 -8.33 -6.75
N HIS A 266 5.55 -8.40 -7.42
CA HIS A 266 6.33 -9.63 -7.57
C HIS A 266 7.78 -9.37 -7.17
N MET A 267 8.35 -10.25 -6.37
CA MET A 267 9.74 -10.22 -5.90
C MET A 267 10.36 -11.59 -6.06
N ASP A 268 11.54 -11.65 -6.63
CA ASP A 268 12.33 -12.87 -6.79
C ASP A 268 13.82 -12.60 -6.52
N ASP A 269 14.71 -13.56 -6.79
CA ASP A 269 16.16 -13.39 -6.61
C ASP A 269 16.78 -12.38 -7.58
N GLU A 270 16.11 -12.05 -8.67
CA GLU A 270 16.60 -11.09 -9.66
C GLU A 270 16.24 -9.65 -9.30
N GLY A 271 15.03 -9.42 -8.79
CA GLY A 271 14.57 -8.06 -8.52
C GLY A 271 13.12 -7.96 -8.05
N VAL A 272 12.55 -6.81 -8.36
CA VAL A 272 11.18 -6.43 -8.04
C VAL A 272 10.47 -6.00 -9.32
N SER A 273 9.22 -6.40 -9.46
CA SER A 273 8.28 -5.78 -10.38
C SER A 273 6.96 -5.45 -9.67
N TYR A 274 6.41 -4.30 -9.98
CA TYR A 274 5.13 -3.82 -9.47
C TYR A 274 4.31 -3.23 -10.60
N GLN A 275 3.02 -3.49 -10.59
CA GLN A 275 2.07 -2.85 -11.49
C GLN A 275 0.72 -2.64 -10.81
N THR A 276 0.01 -1.59 -11.16
CA THR A 276 -1.40 -1.45 -10.78
C THR A 276 -2.28 -2.29 -11.69
N MET A 277 -3.34 -2.84 -11.11
CA MET A 277 -4.39 -3.57 -11.81
C MET A 277 -5.75 -3.01 -11.43
N GLU A 278 -6.70 -3.03 -12.34
CA GLU A 278 -8.09 -2.70 -12.05
C GLU A 278 -8.80 -3.85 -11.33
N ILE A 279 -9.68 -3.52 -10.39
CA ILE A 279 -10.63 -4.48 -9.84
C ILE A 279 -11.72 -4.70 -10.90
N ASP A 280 -11.78 -5.90 -11.45
CA ASP A 280 -12.75 -6.28 -12.48
C ASP A 280 -14.14 -6.45 -11.85
N LEU A 281 -14.83 -5.31 -11.66
CA LEU A 281 -16.16 -5.26 -11.05
C LEU A 281 -17.24 -5.90 -11.93
N GLU A 282 -17.02 -6.00 -13.24
CA GLU A 282 -17.94 -6.71 -14.13
C GLU A 282 -17.89 -8.23 -13.91
N LYS A 283 -16.70 -8.77 -13.67
CA LYS A 283 -16.49 -10.21 -13.50
C LYS A 283 -16.69 -10.68 -12.06
N TYR A 284 -16.23 -9.93 -11.08
CA TYR A 284 -16.19 -10.33 -9.67
C TYR A 284 -17.22 -9.60 -8.81
N GLY A 285 -17.77 -8.49 -9.30
CA GLY A 285 -18.81 -7.72 -8.59
C GLY A 285 -20.22 -8.25 -8.85
N ALA A 286 -21.18 -7.75 -8.06
CA ALA A 286 -22.58 -7.97 -8.32
C ALA A 286 -23.04 -7.20 -9.58
N GLU A 287 -24.11 -7.65 -10.24
CA GLU A 287 -24.68 -6.97 -11.39
C GLU A 287 -25.00 -5.49 -11.07
N GLY A 288 -24.51 -4.57 -11.89
CA GLY A 288 -24.69 -3.13 -11.75
C GLY A 288 -23.79 -2.47 -10.69
N LEU A 289 -22.79 -3.19 -10.15
CA LEU A 289 -21.86 -2.62 -9.15
C LEU A 289 -20.97 -1.53 -9.75
N CYS A 290 -20.49 -1.73 -10.98
CA CYS A 290 -19.64 -0.76 -11.68
C CYS A 290 -20.36 0.57 -11.84
N GLU A 291 -21.57 0.57 -12.41
CA GLU A 291 -22.37 1.78 -12.62
C GLU A 291 -22.74 2.46 -11.30
N LYS A 292 -23.00 1.68 -10.26
CA LYS A 292 -23.29 2.21 -8.91
C LYS A 292 -22.06 2.90 -8.31
N ALA A 293 -20.89 2.29 -8.40
CA ALA A 293 -19.64 2.85 -7.91
C ALA A 293 -19.26 4.13 -8.65
N ASP A 294 -19.32 4.12 -9.99
CA ASP A 294 -19.06 5.28 -10.84
C ASP A 294 -19.99 6.46 -10.53
N ALA A 295 -21.27 6.19 -10.35
CA ALA A 295 -22.24 7.24 -10.02
C ALA A 295 -21.93 7.93 -8.68
N VAL A 296 -21.59 7.15 -7.66
CA VAL A 296 -21.27 7.65 -6.32
C VAL A 296 -19.96 8.45 -6.33
N ILE A 297 -18.90 7.92 -7.00
CA ILE A 297 -17.62 8.60 -7.14
C ILE A 297 -17.77 9.91 -7.93
N SER A 298 -18.56 9.89 -9.01
CA SER A 298 -18.83 11.10 -9.80
C SER A 298 -19.52 12.19 -9.01
N GLU A 299 -20.45 11.83 -8.11
CA GLU A 299 -21.10 12.79 -7.21
C GLU A 299 -20.09 13.35 -6.19
N GLN A 300 -19.24 12.50 -5.62
CA GLN A 300 -18.20 12.91 -4.68
C GLN A 300 -17.20 13.88 -5.32
N ASN A 301 -16.71 13.55 -6.51
CA ASN A 301 -15.81 14.41 -7.28
C ASN A 301 -16.45 15.77 -7.58
N ARG A 302 -17.74 15.80 -7.96
CA ARG A 302 -18.46 17.05 -8.19
C ARG A 302 -18.50 17.91 -6.92
N ASN A 303 -18.79 17.32 -5.77
CA ASN A 303 -18.81 18.04 -4.49
C ASN A 303 -17.41 18.57 -4.12
N PHE A 304 -16.36 17.79 -4.34
CA PHE A 304 -14.97 18.21 -4.12
C PHE A 304 -14.61 19.40 -5.03
N TYR A 305 -14.86 19.30 -6.33
CA TYR A 305 -14.50 20.36 -7.27
C TYR A 305 -15.33 21.65 -7.12
N SER A 306 -16.54 21.57 -6.56
CA SER A 306 -17.36 22.76 -6.28
C SER A 306 -16.68 23.75 -5.33
N VAL A 307 -15.79 23.30 -4.47
CA VAL A 307 -14.98 24.16 -3.58
C VAL A 307 -14.09 25.08 -4.39
N PHE A 308 -13.51 24.58 -5.48
CA PHE A 308 -12.64 25.39 -6.34
C PHE A 308 -13.42 26.38 -7.21
N GLU A 309 -14.67 26.09 -7.55
CA GLU A 309 -15.57 27.07 -8.19
C GLU A 309 -15.80 28.29 -7.30
N GLU A 310 -16.03 28.07 -5.99
CA GLU A 310 -16.17 29.17 -5.05
C GLU A 310 -14.88 29.99 -4.93
N LEU A 311 -13.70 29.33 -4.94
CA LEU A 311 -12.41 30.04 -4.95
C LEU A 311 -12.22 30.88 -6.23
N CYS A 312 -12.64 30.38 -7.40
CA CYS A 312 -12.62 31.16 -8.63
C CYS A 312 -13.50 32.42 -8.54
N LYS A 313 -14.71 32.31 -7.95
CA LYS A 313 -15.58 33.46 -7.69
C LYS A 313 -14.94 34.46 -6.72
N GLU A 314 -14.32 33.99 -5.63
CA GLU A 314 -13.59 34.85 -4.69
C GLU A 314 -12.47 35.66 -5.37
N LYS A 315 -11.85 35.08 -6.41
CA LYS A 315 -10.79 35.72 -7.20
C LYS A 315 -11.31 36.50 -8.42
N GLU A 316 -12.63 36.67 -8.56
CA GLU A 316 -13.30 37.44 -9.60
C GLU A 316 -12.99 36.94 -11.03
N LEU A 317 -12.86 35.61 -11.22
CA LEU A 317 -12.75 35.00 -12.53
C LEU A 317 -14.12 35.07 -13.25
N ASP A 318 -14.11 35.35 -14.56
CA ASP A 318 -15.32 35.19 -15.37
C ASP A 318 -15.63 33.68 -15.60
N GLU A 319 -16.82 33.41 -16.13
CA GLU A 319 -17.31 32.05 -16.34
C GLU A 319 -16.37 31.21 -17.23
N ALA A 320 -15.87 31.78 -18.33
CA ALA A 320 -14.99 31.11 -19.29
C ALA A 320 -13.62 30.80 -18.70
N ASP A 321 -13.09 31.67 -17.85
CA ASP A 321 -11.84 31.44 -17.13
C ASP A 321 -12.01 30.44 -15.98
N THR A 322 -13.16 30.48 -15.28
CA THR A 322 -13.53 29.53 -14.24
C THR A 322 -13.56 28.11 -14.81
N GLU A 323 -14.27 27.88 -15.92
CA GLU A 323 -14.34 26.56 -16.57
C GLU A 323 -12.95 26.01 -16.91
N LYS A 324 -12.05 26.84 -17.48
CA LYS A 324 -10.69 26.41 -17.83
C LYS A 324 -9.83 26.10 -16.61
N VAL A 325 -9.92 26.91 -15.57
CA VAL A 325 -9.17 26.70 -14.32
C VAL A 325 -9.64 25.42 -13.63
N ILE A 326 -10.94 25.20 -13.56
CA ILE A 326 -11.49 23.96 -12.96
C ILE A 326 -11.07 22.74 -13.77
N ALA A 327 -11.16 22.78 -15.10
CA ALA A 327 -10.69 21.67 -15.94
C ALA A 327 -9.21 21.34 -15.70
N LEU A 328 -8.36 22.35 -15.49
CA LEU A 328 -6.94 22.16 -15.22
C LEU A 328 -6.70 21.58 -13.81
N ILE A 329 -7.47 22.01 -12.81
CA ILE A 329 -7.44 21.44 -11.45
C ILE A 329 -7.87 19.98 -11.47
N ILE A 330 -8.97 19.65 -12.16
CA ILE A 330 -9.44 18.27 -12.34
C ILE A 330 -8.34 17.42 -12.97
N ARG A 331 -7.76 17.88 -14.07
CA ARG A 331 -6.67 17.17 -14.77
C ARG A 331 -5.48 16.89 -13.85
N PHE A 332 -5.13 17.85 -12.99
CA PHE A 332 -4.05 17.64 -12.01
C PHE A 332 -4.41 16.54 -11.01
N PHE A 333 -5.57 16.63 -10.37
CA PHE A 333 -5.95 15.64 -9.34
C PHE A 333 -6.18 14.24 -9.92
N GLU A 334 -6.75 14.14 -11.12
CA GLU A 334 -6.88 12.85 -11.81
C GLU A 334 -5.52 12.23 -12.08
N ALA A 335 -4.57 13.00 -12.60
CA ALA A 335 -3.22 12.51 -12.87
C ALA A 335 -2.44 12.17 -11.59
N TYR A 336 -2.62 12.98 -10.53
CA TYR A 336 -1.99 12.76 -9.23
C TYR A 336 -2.53 11.47 -8.57
N ASN A 337 -3.84 11.32 -8.52
CA ASN A 337 -4.47 10.17 -7.87
C ASN A 337 -4.27 8.86 -8.66
N SER A 338 -4.17 8.94 -10.00
CA SER A 338 -3.98 7.77 -10.87
C SER A 338 -2.52 7.39 -11.10
N GLY A 339 -1.55 8.13 -10.54
CA GLY A 339 -0.13 7.84 -10.72
C GLY A 339 0.48 8.27 -12.05
N THR A 340 -0.23 9.07 -12.86
CA THR A 340 0.21 9.49 -14.20
C THR A 340 0.71 10.94 -14.27
N LEU A 341 1.03 11.55 -13.10
CA LEU A 341 1.39 12.97 -13.04
C LEU A 341 2.64 13.30 -13.87
N ILE A 342 3.62 12.41 -13.91
CA ILE A 342 4.84 12.58 -14.70
C ILE A 342 4.55 12.78 -16.21
N GLU A 343 3.49 12.16 -16.71
CA GLU A 343 3.09 12.24 -18.12
C GLU A 343 2.42 13.57 -18.46
N THR A 344 1.73 14.17 -17.47
CA THR A 344 0.85 15.33 -17.67
C THR A 344 1.40 16.64 -17.13
N ALA A 345 2.40 16.58 -16.25
CA ALA A 345 2.93 17.74 -15.52
C ALA A 345 3.40 18.87 -16.45
N ALA A 346 4.16 18.53 -17.51
CA ALA A 346 4.67 19.52 -18.47
C ALA A 346 3.53 20.22 -19.21
N ASP A 347 2.48 19.51 -19.59
CA ASP A 347 1.32 20.07 -20.28
C ASP A 347 0.51 21.00 -19.36
N ILE A 348 0.36 20.62 -18.08
CA ILE A 348 -0.32 21.46 -17.10
C ILE A 348 0.46 22.76 -16.86
N LEU A 349 1.79 22.68 -16.69
CA LEU A 349 2.66 23.86 -16.51
C LEU A 349 2.61 24.83 -17.70
N ASN A 350 2.45 24.31 -18.92
CA ASN A 350 2.41 25.09 -20.15
C ASN A 350 0.99 25.54 -20.55
N ASP A 351 -0.05 25.16 -19.79
CA ASP A 351 -1.43 25.57 -20.08
C ASP A 351 -1.60 27.08 -19.91
N PRO A 352 -2.25 27.79 -20.84
CA PRO A 352 -2.52 29.23 -20.73
C PRO A 352 -3.27 29.64 -19.46
N SER A 353 -4.03 28.72 -18.86
CA SER A 353 -4.81 28.97 -17.63
C SER A 353 -3.99 28.70 -16.36
N TYR A 354 -2.76 28.16 -16.45
CA TYR A 354 -1.95 27.80 -15.29
C TYR A 354 -1.71 28.98 -14.33
N ALA A 355 -1.36 30.15 -14.86
CA ALA A 355 -1.14 31.34 -14.01
C ALA A 355 -2.42 31.78 -13.26
N LYS A 356 -3.61 31.58 -13.86
CA LYS A 356 -4.88 31.85 -13.20
C LYS A 356 -5.19 30.78 -12.12
N MET A 357 -4.94 29.52 -12.43
CA MET A 357 -5.05 28.42 -11.47
C MET A 357 -4.18 28.67 -10.24
N GLN A 358 -2.92 29.03 -10.44
CA GLN A 358 -2.01 29.37 -9.33
C GLN A 358 -2.54 30.54 -8.49
N LYS A 359 -3.07 31.60 -9.11
CA LYS A 359 -3.69 32.72 -8.40
C LYS A 359 -4.89 32.30 -7.53
N VAL A 360 -5.68 31.35 -8.03
CA VAL A 360 -6.85 30.81 -7.28
C VAL A 360 -6.42 29.97 -6.08
N LEU A 361 -5.38 29.15 -6.24
CA LEU A 361 -4.98 28.14 -5.25
C LEU A 361 -3.93 28.63 -4.25
N TRP A 362 -3.23 29.74 -4.53
CA TRP A 362 -2.04 30.16 -3.78
C TRP A 362 -2.30 30.39 -2.29
N ASP A 363 -3.39 31.08 -1.95
CA ASP A 363 -3.70 31.44 -0.57
C ASP A 363 -4.19 30.25 0.29
N LYS A 364 -4.40 29.08 -0.33
CA LYS A 364 -4.88 27.85 0.33
C LYS A 364 -3.77 26.80 0.50
N ASN A 365 -2.52 27.16 0.25
CA ASN A 365 -1.35 26.27 0.21
C ASN A 365 -1.40 25.19 -0.90
N TYR A 366 -2.48 25.04 -1.63
CA TYR A 366 -2.54 24.12 -2.77
C TYR A 366 -1.62 24.56 -3.91
N GLY A 367 -1.50 25.85 -4.16
CA GLY A 367 -0.69 26.38 -5.26
C GLY A 367 0.79 26.01 -5.16
N PRO A 368 1.49 26.33 -4.04
CA PRO A 368 2.88 25.94 -3.85
C PRO A 368 3.11 24.41 -3.91
N TRP A 369 2.22 23.62 -3.33
CA TRP A 369 2.28 22.17 -3.35
C TRP A 369 2.13 21.61 -4.77
N MET A 370 1.07 21.99 -5.49
CA MET A 370 0.87 21.57 -6.88
C MET A 370 2.03 22.02 -7.78
N GLU A 371 2.56 23.23 -7.59
CA GLU A 371 3.71 23.71 -8.33
C GLU A 371 4.97 22.87 -8.06
N GLY A 372 5.20 22.47 -6.82
CA GLY A 372 6.30 21.58 -6.42
C GLY A 372 6.20 20.23 -7.14
N LEU A 373 5.03 19.58 -7.07
CA LEU A 373 4.74 18.31 -7.73
C LEU A 373 4.85 18.40 -9.26
N LEU A 374 4.32 19.46 -9.86
CA LEU A 374 4.40 19.63 -11.32
C LEU A 374 5.82 19.89 -11.81
N LYS A 375 6.69 20.52 -11.02
CA LYS A 375 8.10 20.74 -11.36
C LYS A 375 8.97 19.51 -11.14
N ASN A 376 8.62 18.70 -10.14
CA ASN A 376 9.34 17.50 -9.76
C ASN A 376 8.33 16.37 -9.54
N PRO A 377 7.66 15.89 -10.60
CA PRO A 377 6.65 14.85 -10.43
C PRO A 377 7.28 13.56 -9.90
N PRO A 378 6.55 12.79 -9.08
CA PRO A 378 6.96 11.43 -8.75
C PRO A 378 7.12 10.60 -10.03
N MET A 379 7.77 9.45 -9.91
CA MET A 379 7.86 8.48 -11.02
C MET A 379 6.47 8.02 -11.44
N ASP A 380 6.39 7.26 -12.54
CA ASP A 380 5.16 6.55 -12.90
C ASP A 380 4.68 5.72 -11.70
N GLY A 381 3.50 6.04 -11.19
CA GLY A 381 2.93 5.38 -10.03
C GLY A 381 2.39 3.98 -10.34
N ASN A 382 2.19 3.66 -11.61
CA ASN A 382 1.52 2.45 -12.05
C ASN A 382 2.47 1.29 -12.37
N SER A 383 3.77 1.56 -12.43
CA SER A 383 4.76 0.53 -12.70
C SER A 383 6.12 0.83 -12.06
N LEU A 384 6.76 -0.21 -11.54
CA LEU A 384 8.13 -0.18 -11.06
C LEU A 384 8.80 -1.49 -11.41
N SER A 385 10.06 -1.42 -11.86
CA SER A 385 10.90 -2.60 -11.98
C SER A 385 12.35 -2.22 -11.68
N PHE A 386 13.00 -2.98 -10.81
CA PHE A 386 14.43 -2.84 -10.56
C PHE A 386 15.06 -4.19 -10.17
N ARG A 387 16.37 -4.30 -10.37
CA ARG A 387 17.14 -5.47 -9.95
C ARG A 387 17.84 -5.20 -8.62
N TRP A 388 18.02 -6.25 -7.80
CA TRP A 388 18.71 -6.10 -6.51
C TRP A 388 20.16 -5.64 -6.65
N ASP A 389 20.83 -5.99 -7.76
CA ASP A 389 22.23 -5.67 -8.06
C ASP A 389 22.42 -4.36 -8.84
N SER A 390 21.35 -3.62 -9.13
CA SER A 390 21.41 -2.30 -9.78
C SER A 390 21.67 -1.19 -8.75
N ASP A 391 22.53 -0.22 -9.11
CA ASP A 391 22.79 0.97 -8.31
C ASP A 391 21.61 1.95 -8.32
#